data_53c912d6523863ff109b3665006c798f
#
_entry.id   53c912d6523863ff109b3665006c798f
#
_cell.length_a   1.000
_cell.length_b   1.000
_cell.length_c   1.000
_cell.angle_alpha   90.00
_cell.angle_beta   90.00
_cell.angle_gamma   90.00
#
_symmetry.space_group_name_H-M   'P 1'
#
loop_
_entity.id
_entity.type
_entity.pdbx_description
1 polymer ?
#
loop_
_entity_poly.entity_id
_entity_poly.type
_entity_poly.pdbx_seq_one_letter_code
_entity_poly.pdbx_strand_id
1 'polypeptide(L)'
;LMPNVKALVADEIKMYMINEETPVAITFSGEAADMMYENEHIHYVIPEEGSNLWFDNIVIPHNAKNVQGAYDFINFMLRPEVAAQNAEYIGYSTPNQAAMALLPPEITEDEQFYPNDELIARLEVYENLGPEYISIYNDLFLELKMYRQ
;
A
#
# COMPACT_ATOMS: atom_id res chain seq x y z
N LEU A 1 16.36 6.84 -17.38
CA LEU A 1 15.89 6.80 -15.99
C LEU A 1 16.91 6.11 -15.08
N MET A 2 17.34 4.88 -15.41
CA MET A 2 18.22 4.03 -14.57
C MET A 2 19.51 4.72 -14.05
N PRO A 3 20.19 5.60 -14.77
CA PRO A 3 21.34 6.33 -14.21
C PRO A 3 21.02 7.17 -12.95
N ASN A 4 19.75 7.49 -12.74
CA ASN A 4 19.27 8.26 -11.59
C ASN A 4 18.62 7.40 -10.49
N VAL A 5 18.56 6.08 -10.69
CA VAL A 5 17.99 5.14 -9.70
C VAL A 5 19.09 4.70 -8.75
N LYS A 6 18.97 5.06 -7.47
CA LYS A 6 19.92 4.67 -6.43
C LYS A 6 19.83 3.19 -6.12
N ALA A 7 18.61 2.68 -5.91
CA ALA A 7 18.38 1.29 -5.51
C ALA A 7 16.99 0.81 -5.93
N LEU A 8 16.86 -0.50 -6.14
CA LEU A 8 15.61 -1.24 -6.27
C LEU A 8 15.52 -2.16 -5.04
N VAL A 9 14.78 -1.72 -4.05
CA VAL A 9 14.68 -2.35 -2.72
C VAL A 9 13.22 -2.54 -2.34
N ALA A 10 12.97 -3.23 -1.25
CA ALA A 10 11.64 -3.34 -0.66
C ALA A 10 11.56 -2.40 0.58
N ASP A 11 11.36 -2.93 1.76
CA ASP A 11 11.16 -2.18 3.00
C ASP A 11 12.37 -1.33 3.41
N GLU A 12 13.57 -1.65 2.90
CA GLU A 12 14.79 -0.88 3.15
C GLU A 12 14.69 0.57 2.66
N ILE A 13 13.73 0.87 1.79
CA ILE A 13 13.48 2.23 1.28
C ILE A 13 13.21 3.22 2.40
N LYS A 14 12.58 2.79 3.51
CA LYS A 14 12.33 3.61 4.68
C LYS A 14 13.60 4.25 5.20
N MET A 15 14.66 3.46 5.37
CA MET A 15 15.94 3.96 5.90
C MET A 15 16.59 4.97 4.97
N TYR A 16 16.53 4.74 3.65
CA TYR A 16 17.07 5.68 2.67
C TYR A 16 16.35 7.04 2.70
N MET A 17 15.03 7.03 2.92
CA MET A 17 14.24 8.25 2.97
C MET A 17 14.39 8.97 4.32
N ILE A 18 14.25 8.25 5.44
CA ILE A 18 14.35 8.82 6.79
C ILE A 18 15.72 9.47 7.01
N ASN A 19 16.78 8.84 6.50
CA ASN A 19 18.15 9.38 6.56
C ASN A 19 18.47 10.43 5.47
N GLU A 20 17.49 10.83 4.66
CA GLU A 20 17.66 11.79 3.56
C GLU A 20 18.70 11.36 2.51
N GLU A 21 18.93 10.06 2.37
CA GLU A 21 19.90 9.52 1.42
C GLU A 21 19.38 9.51 -0.02
N THR A 22 18.07 9.61 -0.23
CA THR A 22 17.41 9.74 -1.53
C THR A 22 16.34 10.82 -1.47
N PRO A 23 16.25 11.70 -2.48
CA PRO A 23 15.26 12.78 -2.48
C PRO A 23 13.85 12.33 -2.91
N VAL A 24 13.72 11.18 -3.59
CA VAL A 24 12.45 10.66 -4.10
C VAL A 24 12.42 9.14 -3.99
N ALA A 25 11.26 8.59 -3.62
CA ALA A 25 11.00 7.16 -3.58
C ALA A 25 9.61 6.85 -4.12
N ILE A 26 9.41 5.62 -4.64
CA ILE A 26 8.09 5.06 -4.95
C ILE A 26 7.85 3.98 -3.90
N THR A 27 6.77 4.14 -3.13
CA THR A 27 6.44 3.25 -2.03
C THR A 27 4.93 3.19 -1.77
N PHE A 28 4.51 2.40 -0.82
CA PHE A 28 3.11 2.31 -0.40
C PHE A 28 2.73 3.43 0.58
N SER A 29 1.45 3.80 0.63
CA SER A 29 0.95 4.89 1.48
C SER A 29 1.22 4.68 2.97
N GLY A 30 1.05 3.47 3.51
CA GLY A 30 1.36 3.18 4.91
C GLY A 30 2.83 3.27 5.24
N GLU A 31 3.72 2.86 4.31
CA GLU A 31 5.16 3.07 4.44
C GLU A 31 5.51 4.57 4.44
N ALA A 32 4.83 5.35 3.60
CA ALA A 32 5.01 6.80 3.56
C ALA A 32 4.55 7.47 4.87
N ALA A 33 3.41 7.05 5.43
CA ALA A 33 2.93 7.54 6.73
C ALA A 33 3.94 7.31 7.85
N ASP A 34 4.53 6.12 7.89
CA ASP A 34 5.55 5.73 8.87
C ASP A 34 6.81 6.63 8.73
N MET A 35 7.27 6.84 7.49
CA MET A 35 8.42 7.72 7.22
C MET A 35 8.15 9.19 7.56
N MET A 36 6.93 9.69 7.29
CA MET A 36 6.52 11.06 7.63
C MET A 36 6.43 11.27 9.15
N TYR A 37 6.08 10.22 9.90
CA TYR A 37 6.09 10.26 11.36
C TYR A 37 7.52 10.40 11.93
N GLU A 38 8.50 9.73 11.31
CA GLU A 38 9.89 9.73 11.74
C GLU A 38 10.68 10.97 11.24
N ASN A 39 10.30 11.55 10.09
CA ASN A 39 10.99 12.70 9.50
C ASN A 39 10.01 13.69 8.87
N GLU A 40 9.84 14.87 9.47
CA GLU A 40 8.92 15.93 9.06
C GLU A 40 9.22 16.55 7.67
N HIS A 41 10.41 16.27 7.11
CA HIS A 41 10.79 16.74 5.77
C HIS A 41 10.29 15.83 4.65
N ILE A 42 9.71 14.67 4.99
CA ILE A 42 9.15 13.73 4.03
C ILE A 42 7.70 14.11 3.74
N HIS A 43 7.35 14.11 2.46
CA HIS A 43 5.99 14.36 1.99
C HIS A 43 5.55 13.24 1.05
N TYR A 44 4.32 12.76 1.23
CA TYR A 44 3.68 11.79 0.34
C TYR A 44 2.84 12.52 -0.72
N VAL A 45 2.93 12.07 -1.97
CA VAL A 45 2.20 12.67 -3.09
C VAL A 45 1.65 11.57 -3.99
N ILE A 46 0.37 11.67 -4.33
CA ILE A 46 -0.25 10.88 -5.40
C ILE A 46 -0.13 11.71 -6.69
N PRO A 47 0.58 11.20 -7.73
CA PRO A 47 0.78 11.95 -8.97
C PRO A 47 -0.53 12.28 -9.69
N GLU A 48 -0.55 13.38 -10.48
CA GLU A 48 -1.71 13.77 -11.30
C GLU A 48 -2.04 12.71 -12.36
N GLU A 49 -1.02 11.98 -12.84
CA GLU A 49 -1.16 10.89 -13.80
C GLU A 49 -1.90 9.67 -13.24
N GLY A 50 -2.11 9.63 -11.93
CA GLY A 50 -2.73 8.52 -11.23
C GLY A 50 -1.72 7.66 -10.47
N SER A 51 -2.22 6.61 -9.84
CA SER A 51 -1.44 5.64 -9.07
C SER A 51 -2.18 4.32 -9.01
N ASN A 52 -1.58 3.35 -8.34
CA ASN A 52 -2.22 2.06 -8.08
C ASN A 52 -3.10 2.12 -6.83
N LEU A 53 -4.34 1.63 -6.95
CA LEU A 53 -5.22 1.33 -5.82
C LEU A 53 -5.26 -0.19 -5.62
N TRP A 54 -4.87 -0.66 -4.47
CA TRP A 54 -4.78 -2.10 -4.20
C TRP A 54 -5.49 -2.46 -2.89
N PHE A 55 -5.86 -3.74 -2.79
CA PHE A 55 -6.60 -4.28 -1.66
C PHE A 55 -5.96 -5.58 -1.22
N ASP A 56 -5.57 -5.68 0.04
CA ASP A 56 -5.22 -6.96 0.65
C ASP A 56 -6.47 -7.77 0.95
N ASN A 57 -6.38 -9.08 0.74
CA ASN A 57 -7.49 -10.00 0.92
C ASN A 57 -7.11 -11.11 1.90
N ILE A 58 -7.99 -11.38 2.87
CA ILE A 58 -7.89 -12.58 3.69
C ILE A 58 -8.63 -13.70 2.97
N VAL A 59 -7.92 -14.78 2.65
CA VAL A 59 -8.48 -15.91 1.90
C VAL A 59 -8.44 -17.20 2.71
N ILE A 60 -9.41 -18.10 2.49
CA ILE A 60 -9.47 -19.43 3.09
C ILE A 60 -9.11 -20.44 2.00
N PRO A 61 -7.97 -21.15 2.07
CA PRO A 61 -7.62 -22.19 1.13
C PRO A 61 -8.65 -23.32 1.13
N HIS A 62 -8.94 -23.91 -0.05
CA HIS A 62 -9.95 -24.97 -0.17
C HIS A 62 -9.66 -26.22 0.66
N ASN A 63 -8.40 -26.45 1.03
CA ASN A 63 -7.96 -27.57 1.87
C ASN A 63 -7.77 -27.19 3.35
N ALA A 64 -8.27 -26.03 3.78
CA ALA A 64 -8.20 -25.60 5.17
C ALA A 64 -8.87 -26.61 6.11
N LYS A 65 -8.21 -26.92 7.23
CA LYS A 65 -8.72 -27.92 8.19
C LYS A 65 -9.70 -27.34 9.20
N ASN A 66 -9.57 -26.05 9.50
CA ASN A 66 -10.44 -25.34 10.43
C ASN A 66 -11.09 -24.13 9.74
N VAL A 67 -12.03 -24.39 8.86
CA VAL A 67 -12.74 -23.36 8.10
C VAL A 67 -13.56 -22.46 9.03
N GLN A 68 -14.20 -23.03 10.08
CA GLN A 68 -14.96 -22.24 11.04
C GLN A 68 -14.07 -21.25 11.80
N GLY A 69 -12.91 -21.69 12.28
CA GLY A 69 -11.95 -20.78 12.95
C GLY A 69 -11.42 -19.67 12.01
N ALA A 70 -11.29 -19.96 10.70
CA ALA A 70 -10.94 -18.94 9.72
C ALA A 70 -12.04 -17.87 9.58
N TYR A 71 -13.31 -18.27 9.51
CA TYR A 71 -14.45 -17.34 9.51
C TYR A 71 -14.53 -16.55 10.81
N ASP A 72 -14.31 -17.18 11.96
CA ASP A 72 -14.33 -16.49 13.25
C ASP A 72 -13.25 -15.40 13.32
N PHE A 73 -12.05 -15.69 12.79
CA PHE A 73 -10.96 -14.72 12.69
C PHE A 73 -11.31 -13.57 11.73
N ILE A 74 -11.81 -13.87 10.53
CA ILE A 74 -12.22 -12.84 9.56
C ILE A 74 -13.30 -11.94 10.16
N ASN A 75 -14.32 -12.54 10.79
CA ASN A 75 -15.40 -11.80 11.43
C ASN A 75 -14.89 -10.94 12.60
N PHE A 76 -13.88 -11.40 13.33
CA PHE A 76 -13.23 -10.59 14.37
C PHE A 76 -12.52 -9.38 13.77
N MET A 77 -11.74 -9.56 12.70
CA MET A 77 -11.01 -8.48 12.02
C MET A 77 -11.94 -7.45 11.37
N LEU A 78 -13.17 -7.85 10.99
CA LEU A 78 -14.17 -6.97 10.38
C LEU A 78 -14.99 -6.16 11.40
N ARG A 79 -14.84 -6.41 12.71
CA ARG A 79 -15.50 -5.57 13.72
C ARG A 79 -15.01 -4.14 13.62
N PRO A 80 -15.90 -3.13 13.64
CA PRO A 80 -15.51 -1.74 13.44
C PRO A 80 -14.38 -1.27 14.36
N GLU A 81 -14.46 -1.58 15.64
CA GLU A 81 -13.45 -1.20 16.64
C GLU A 81 -12.09 -1.88 16.40
N VAL A 82 -12.11 -3.13 15.95
CA VAL A 82 -10.87 -3.88 15.62
C VAL A 82 -10.26 -3.37 14.32
N ALA A 83 -11.10 -3.15 13.31
CA ALA A 83 -10.64 -2.63 12.02
C ALA A 83 -10.10 -1.19 12.13
N ALA A 84 -10.71 -0.33 12.96
CA ALA A 84 -10.22 1.01 13.23
C ALA A 84 -8.86 0.97 13.94
N GLN A 85 -8.75 0.18 15.01
CA GLN A 85 -7.48 0.02 15.73
C GLN A 85 -6.38 -0.53 14.83
N ASN A 86 -6.72 -1.48 13.96
CA ASN A 86 -5.77 -2.05 13.01
C ASN A 86 -5.31 -1.00 11.99
N ALA A 87 -6.24 -0.23 11.39
CA ALA A 87 -5.90 0.83 10.44
C ALA A 87 -4.98 1.90 11.05
N GLU A 88 -5.29 2.35 12.26
CA GLU A 88 -4.47 3.32 12.99
C GLU A 88 -3.06 2.78 13.32
N TYR A 89 -2.97 1.50 13.69
CA TYR A 89 -1.69 0.88 14.05
C TYR A 89 -0.78 0.66 12.86
N ILE A 90 -1.33 0.22 11.71
CA ILE A 90 -0.51 -0.08 10.51
C ILE A 90 -0.34 1.10 9.56
N GLY A 91 -1.04 2.23 9.77
CA GLY A 91 -0.96 3.43 8.94
C GLY A 91 -1.61 3.30 7.55
N TYR A 92 -2.41 2.24 7.29
CA TYR A 92 -3.12 2.06 6.03
C TYR A 92 -4.61 2.38 6.16
N SER A 93 -5.20 2.87 5.08
CA SER A 93 -6.63 3.16 5.00
C SER A 93 -7.48 1.90 5.13
N THR A 94 -8.63 2.00 5.80
CA THR A 94 -9.56 0.88 5.94
C THR A 94 -10.72 1.01 4.95
N PRO A 95 -11.12 -0.07 4.24
CA PRO A 95 -12.34 -0.09 3.43
C PRO A 95 -13.62 -0.26 4.27
N ASN A 96 -13.52 -0.43 5.59
CA ASN A 96 -14.65 -0.62 6.48
C ASN A 96 -15.24 0.74 6.89
N GLN A 97 -16.37 1.13 6.30
CA GLN A 97 -17.03 2.42 6.59
C GLN A 97 -17.36 2.64 8.07
N ALA A 98 -17.76 1.56 8.77
CA ALA A 98 -18.07 1.67 10.20
C ALA A 98 -16.80 1.88 11.04
N ALA A 99 -15.66 1.34 10.60
CA ALA A 99 -14.36 1.60 11.20
C ALA A 99 -13.87 3.03 10.92
N MET A 100 -14.03 3.53 9.69
CA MET A 100 -13.71 4.91 9.36
C MET A 100 -14.41 5.92 10.28
N ALA A 101 -15.67 5.67 10.63
CA ALA A 101 -16.44 6.53 11.53
C ALA A 101 -15.91 6.56 12.98
N LEU A 102 -15.00 5.66 13.34
CA LEU A 102 -14.34 5.58 14.65
C LEU A 102 -12.94 6.19 14.65
N LEU A 103 -12.37 6.46 13.48
CA LEU A 103 -11.05 7.08 13.35
C LEU A 103 -11.12 8.59 13.56
N PRO A 104 -10.02 9.21 14.04
CA PRO A 104 -9.94 10.66 14.16
C PRO A 104 -10.16 11.36 12.81
N PRO A 105 -10.90 12.50 12.79
CA PRO A 105 -11.14 13.27 11.57
C PRO A 105 -9.87 13.67 10.83
N GLU A 106 -8.81 14.01 11.55
CA GLU A 106 -7.51 14.35 11.00
C GLU A 106 -6.86 13.24 10.17
N ILE A 107 -7.27 11.98 10.38
CA ILE A 107 -6.83 10.84 9.56
C ILE A 107 -7.74 10.66 8.34
N THR A 108 -9.07 10.70 8.56
CA THR A 108 -10.04 10.39 7.50
C THR A 108 -10.31 11.55 6.55
N GLU A 109 -9.96 12.78 6.93
CA GLU A 109 -10.04 13.98 6.10
C GLU A 109 -8.75 14.22 5.28
N ASP A 110 -7.69 13.45 5.52
CA ASP A 110 -6.47 13.51 4.71
C ASP A 110 -6.67 12.74 3.39
N GLU A 111 -6.85 13.49 2.29
CA GLU A 111 -7.07 12.92 0.96
C GLU A 111 -5.88 12.10 0.42
N GLN A 112 -4.70 12.21 1.00
CA GLN A 112 -3.55 11.38 0.63
C GLN A 112 -3.75 9.92 1.08
N PHE A 113 -4.46 9.71 2.18
CA PHE A 113 -4.73 8.39 2.75
C PHE A 113 -6.18 7.95 2.52
N TYR A 114 -7.13 8.90 2.55
CA TYR A 114 -8.55 8.67 2.27
C TYR A 114 -8.99 9.51 1.07
N PRO A 115 -8.59 9.13 -0.15
CA PRO A 115 -8.84 9.91 -1.35
C PRO A 115 -10.33 10.06 -1.65
N ASN A 116 -10.72 11.23 -2.15
CA ASN A 116 -12.07 11.50 -2.61
C ASN A 116 -12.38 10.76 -3.93
N ASP A 117 -13.65 10.77 -4.35
CA ASP A 117 -14.11 10.07 -5.56
C ASP A 117 -13.40 10.53 -6.85
N GLU A 118 -13.02 11.82 -6.93
CA GLU A 118 -12.30 12.36 -8.09
C GLU A 118 -10.89 11.78 -8.20
N LEU A 119 -10.21 11.67 -7.07
CA LEU A 119 -8.89 11.05 -7.02
C LEU A 119 -8.96 9.54 -7.27
N ILE A 120 -9.92 8.85 -6.63
CA ILE A 120 -10.15 7.40 -6.83
C ILE A 120 -10.39 7.08 -8.31
N ALA A 121 -11.11 7.92 -9.06
CA ALA A 121 -11.39 7.72 -10.47
C ALA A 121 -10.12 7.73 -11.36
N ARG A 122 -9.00 8.24 -10.86
CA ARG A 122 -7.69 8.24 -11.55
C ARG A 122 -6.76 7.11 -11.13
N LEU A 123 -7.20 6.29 -10.16
CA LEU A 123 -6.40 5.17 -9.65
C LEU A 123 -6.75 3.89 -10.39
N GLU A 124 -5.74 3.06 -10.62
CA GLU A 124 -5.89 1.78 -11.31
C GLU A 124 -5.79 0.62 -10.31
N VAL A 125 -6.72 -0.33 -10.43
CA VAL A 125 -6.70 -1.56 -9.63
C VAL A 125 -6.01 -2.66 -10.42
N TYR A 126 -5.22 -3.49 -9.76
CA TYR A 126 -4.59 -4.66 -10.37
C TYR A 126 -5.63 -5.62 -10.96
N GLU A 127 -5.41 -6.00 -12.20
CA GLU A 127 -6.21 -6.99 -12.91
C GLU A 127 -5.43 -8.30 -13.13
N ASN A 128 -6.15 -9.39 -13.30
CA ASN A 128 -5.55 -10.65 -13.70
C ASN A 128 -5.26 -10.63 -15.21
N LEU A 129 -4.04 -10.32 -15.57
CA LEU A 129 -3.59 -10.22 -16.96
C LEU A 129 -3.32 -11.59 -17.63
N GLY A 130 -3.43 -12.68 -16.87
CA GLY A 130 -3.12 -14.02 -17.35
C GLY A 130 -1.62 -14.34 -17.45
N PRO A 131 -1.26 -15.62 -17.68
CA PRO A 131 0.12 -16.09 -17.57
C PRO A 131 1.08 -15.47 -18.59
N GLU A 132 0.57 -15.13 -19.78
CA GLU A 132 1.40 -14.54 -20.85
C GLU A 132 1.95 -13.16 -20.43
N TYR A 133 1.08 -12.28 -19.98
CA TYR A 133 1.49 -10.94 -19.52
C TYR A 133 2.31 -10.99 -18.24
N ILE A 134 1.99 -11.90 -17.33
CA ILE A 134 2.81 -12.10 -16.11
C ILE A 134 4.23 -12.49 -16.49
N SER A 135 4.43 -13.35 -17.50
CA SER A 135 5.75 -13.70 -17.99
C SER A 135 6.51 -12.47 -18.54
N ILE A 136 5.82 -11.66 -19.38
CA ILE A 136 6.41 -10.44 -19.93
C ILE A 136 6.84 -9.47 -18.82
N TYR A 137 5.99 -9.25 -17.82
CA TYR A 137 6.33 -8.39 -16.68
C TYR A 137 7.54 -8.91 -15.89
N ASN A 138 7.61 -10.22 -15.66
CA ASN A 138 8.74 -10.84 -14.98
C ASN A 138 10.04 -10.67 -15.77
N ASP A 139 10.01 -10.86 -17.08
CA ASP A 139 11.17 -10.70 -17.95
C ASP A 139 11.66 -9.25 -17.97
N LEU A 140 10.75 -8.28 -18.10
CA LEU A 140 11.06 -6.85 -18.05
C LEU A 140 11.62 -6.43 -16.67
N PHE A 141 11.09 -6.98 -15.59
CA PHE A 141 11.58 -6.69 -14.24
C PHE A 141 12.99 -7.28 -14.00
N LEU A 142 13.24 -8.47 -14.51
CA LEU A 142 14.58 -9.07 -14.46
C LEU A 142 15.58 -8.25 -15.28
N GLU A 143 15.22 -7.81 -16.48
CA GLU A 143 16.03 -6.93 -17.32
C GLU A 143 16.35 -5.61 -16.59
N LEU A 144 15.36 -5.00 -15.95
CA LEU A 144 15.54 -3.82 -15.13
C LEU A 144 16.55 -4.05 -13.99
N LYS A 145 16.43 -5.16 -13.26
CA LYS A 145 17.33 -5.51 -12.14
C LYS A 145 18.75 -5.82 -12.60
N MET A 146 18.91 -6.35 -13.80
CA MET A 146 20.21 -6.66 -14.37
C MET A 146 20.90 -5.47 -15.04
N TYR A 147 20.19 -4.33 -15.16
CA TYR A 147 20.77 -3.12 -15.72
C TYR A 147 21.94 -2.66 -14.86
N ARG A 148 23.12 -2.68 -15.45
CA ARG A 148 24.37 -2.19 -14.84
C ARG A 148 24.75 -0.89 -15.55
N GLN A 149 25.07 0.12 -14.76
CA GLN A 149 25.67 1.35 -15.26
C GLN A 149 27.08 1.10 -15.78
#